data_8b0d7ea4402631807da266d906aada2b
#
_entry.id   8b0d7ea4402631807da266d906aada2b
#
_cell.length_a   1.000
_cell.length_b   1.000
_cell.length_c   1.000
_cell.angle_alpha   90.00
_cell.angle_beta   90.00
_cell.angle_gamma   90.00
#
_symmetry.space_group_name_H-M   'P 1'
#
loop_
_entity.id
_entity.type
_entity.pdbx_description
1 polymer ?
#
loop_
_entity_poly.entity_id
_entity_poly.type
_entity_poly.pdbx_seq_one_letter_code
_entity_poly.pdbx_strand_id
1 'polypeptide(L)'
;EKFEEFLNAGGVVEPNDAMPESYRNAVFRFIELHANSEYMGGLTERDWIPKAPGLHRKLTALAKTQDEIGHAHLLYMIAADLQIKTREEMMVDLLEGRTHFHNVFHYRVHSWTDQIAVAYLVDAAALASQQAVFRNCSYGPYKRILRRVIAEEGFHMRNGEEMMLLMAHGTRTQHEMMQESIN
;
A
#
# COMPACT_ATOMS: atom_id res chain seq x y z
N GLU A 1 -29.07 12.54 6.12
CA GLU A 1 -29.70 11.97 7.33
C GLU A 1 -29.97 10.47 7.14
N LYS A 2 -30.84 10.02 6.24
CA LYS A 2 -31.14 8.58 6.03
C LYS A 2 -29.92 7.75 5.61
N PHE A 3 -29.02 8.29 4.80
CA PHE A 3 -27.82 7.59 4.37
C PHE A 3 -26.81 7.46 5.53
N GLU A 4 -26.68 8.46 6.35
CA GLU A 4 -25.83 8.41 7.55
C GLU A 4 -26.38 7.43 8.59
N GLU A 5 -27.70 7.40 8.79
CA GLU A 5 -28.37 6.41 9.64
C GLU A 5 -28.10 4.99 9.13
N PHE A 6 -28.19 4.75 7.82
CA PHE A 6 -27.84 3.48 7.20
C PHE A 6 -26.40 3.08 7.47
N LEU A 7 -25.45 3.99 7.30
CA LEU A 7 -24.02 3.71 7.58
C LEU A 7 -23.79 3.43 9.08
N ASN A 8 -24.40 4.22 9.96
CA ASN A 8 -24.26 4.05 11.41
C ASN A 8 -24.86 2.75 11.92
N ALA A 9 -25.86 2.20 11.21
CA ALA A 9 -26.41 0.87 11.43
C ALA A 9 -25.54 -0.27 10.89
N GLY A 10 -24.34 0.03 10.35
CA GLY A 10 -23.43 -0.95 9.74
C GLY A 10 -23.77 -1.29 8.30
N GLY A 11 -24.51 -0.44 7.61
CA GLY A 11 -24.86 -0.59 6.20
C GLY A 11 -23.62 -0.65 5.32
N VAL A 12 -23.68 -1.51 4.28
CA VAL A 12 -22.62 -1.67 3.28
C VAL A 12 -23.12 -1.11 1.95
N VAL A 13 -22.31 -0.27 1.33
CA VAL A 13 -22.60 0.39 0.05
C VAL A 13 -21.93 -0.37 -1.08
N GLU A 14 -22.70 -0.74 -2.10
CA GLU A 14 -22.20 -1.37 -3.32
C GLU A 14 -22.12 -0.33 -4.48
N PRO A 15 -21.39 -0.61 -5.58
CA PRO A 15 -21.15 0.38 -6.65
C PRO A 15 -22.41 0.96 -7.29
N ASN A 16 -23.48 0.15 -7.39
CA ASN A 16 -24.74 0.53 -8.00
C ASN A 16 -25.77 1.12 -7.02
N ASP A 17 -25.42 1.20 -5.74
CA ASP A 17 -26.32 1.76 -4.74
C ASP A 17 -26.39 3.28 -4.86
N ALA A 18 -27.55 3.84 -4.54
CA ALA A 18 -27.70 5.28 -4.44
C ALA A 18 -26.87 5.80 -3.26
N MET A 19 -25.92 6.66 -3.54
CA MET A 19 -25.05 7.28 -2.53
C MET A 19 -24.88 8.77 -2.79
N PRO A 20 -24.70 9.59 -1.74
CA PRO A 20 -24.38 11.01 -1.89
C PRO A 20 -23.10 11.22 -2.69
N GLU A 21 -23.05 12.26 -3.49
CA GLU A 21 -21.85 12.61 -4.28
C GLU A 21 -20.63 12.88 -3.38
N SER A 22 -20.83 13.50 -2.24
CA SER A 22 -19.78 13.72 -1.25
C SER A 22 -19.15 12.43 -0.75
N TYR A 23 -19.98 11.40 -0.48
CA TYR A 23 -19.50 10.07 -0.09
C TYR A 23 -18.73 9.40 -1.25
N ARG A 24 -19.32 9.40 -2.45
CA ARG A 24 -18.68 8.84 -3.65
C ARG A 24 -17.29 9.44 -3.89
N ASN A 25 -17.21 10.78 -3.86
CA ASN A 25 -15.96 11.51 -4.08
C ASN A 25 -14.92 11.24 -2.96
N ALA A 26 -15.35 11.12 -1.71
CA ALA A 26 -14.45 10.82 -0.59
C ALA A 26 -13.88 9.40 -0.70
N VAL A 27 -14.72 8.41 -0.97
CA VAL A 27 -14.30 7.01 -1.15
C VAL A 27 -13.38 6.88 -2.36
N PHE A 28 -13.73 7.50 -3.49
CA PHE A 28 -12.89 7.51 -4.70
C PHE A 28 -11.49 8.02 -4.40
N ARG A 29 -11.38 9.24 -3.82
CA ARG A 29 -10.08 9.85 -3.53
C ARG A 29 -9.23 9.02 -2.58
N PHE A 30 -9.88 8.39 -1.59
CA PHE A 30 -9.18 7.54 -0.64
C PHE A 30 -8.63 6.27 -1.30
N ILE A 31 -9.43 5.62 -2.17
CA ILE A 31 -8.99 4.42 -2.89
C ILE A 31 -7.94 4.76 -3.95
N GLU A 32 -8.10 5.87 -4.69
CA GLU A 32 -7.12 6.34 -5.68
C GLU A 32 -5.76 6.62 -5.01
N LEU A 33 -5.76 7.29 -3.86
CA LEU A 33 -4.53 7.54 -3.08
C LEU A 33 -3.86 6.24 -2.65
N HIS A 34 -4.64 5.26 -2.19
CA HIS A 34 -4.12 3.95 -1.80
C HIS A 34 -3.54 3.22 -3.02
N ALA A 35 -4.28 3.14 -4.13
CA ALA A 35 -3.82 2.52 -5.38
C ALA A 35 -2.51 3.13 -5.90
N ASN A 36 -2.43 4.46 -5.90
CA ASN A 36 -1.22 5.17 -6.30
C ASN A 36 -0.03 4.84 -5.38
N SER A 37 -0.28 4.73 -4.08
CA SER A 37 0.76 4.42 -3.09
C SER A 37 1.30 3.00 -3.25
N GLU A 38 0.43 2.02 -3.45
CA GLU A 38 0.80 0.63 -3.77
C GLU A 38 1.63 0.57 -5.06
N TYR A 39 1.20 1.27 -6.11
CA TYR A 39 1.93 1.31 -7.37
C TYR A 39 3.33 1.89 -7.21
N MET A 40 3.46 3.01 -6.49
CA MET A 40 4.75 3.65 -6.21
C MET A 40 5.63 2.81 -5.29
N GLY A 41 5.05 2.11 -4.31
CA GLY A 41 5.72 1.11 -3.47
C GLY A 41 6.33 0.00 -4.33
N GLY A 42 5.54 -0.60 -5.21
CA GLY A 42 6.00 -1.62 -6.13
C GLY A 42 7.15 -1.16 -7.05
N LEU A 43 7.11 0.09 -7.54
CA LEU A 43 8.21 0.65 -8.33
C LEU A 43 9.50 0.83 -7.51
N THR A 44 9.38 1.23 -6.25
CA THR A 44 10.51 1.36 -5.33
C THR A 44 11.13 -0.01 -5.03
N GLU A 45 10.31 -1.01 -4.70
CA GLU A 45 10.76 -2.40 -4.46
C GLU A 45 11.45 -3.01 -5.70
N ARG A 46 10.89 -2.80 -6.89
CA ARG A 46 11.45 -3.30 -8.16
C ARG A 46 12.92 -2.93 -8.33
N ASP A 47 13.32 -1.73 -7.96
CA ASP A 47 14.69 -1.24 -8.14
C ASP A 47 15.72 -1.97 -7.25
N TRP A 48 15.23 -2.67 -6.22
CA TRP A 48 16.05 -3.46 -5.30
C TRP A 48 16.14 -4.94 -5.65
N ILE A 49 15.31 -5.49 -6.54
CA ILE A 49 15.38 -6.88 -6.97
C ILE A 49 16.81 -7.27 -7.44
N PRO A 50 17.46 -6.54 -8.36
CA PRO A 50 18.81 -6.88 -8.79
C PRO A 50 19.87 -6.66 -7.71
N LYS A 51 19.65 -5.74 -6.78
CA LYS A 51 20.60 -5.31 -5.74
C LYS A 51 20.51 -6.15 -4.45
N ALA A 52 19.40 -6.82 -4.21
CA ALA A 52 19.17 -7.61 -3.00
C ALA A 52 20.25 -8.70 -2.84
N PRO A 53 20.74 -8.93 -1.62
CA PRO A 53 21.80 -9.91 -1.36
C PRO A 53 21.27 -11.35 -1.46
N GLY A 54 21.85 -12.11 -2.39
CA GLY A 54 21.50 -13.52 -2.61
C GLY A 54 20.15 -13.77 -3.29
N LEU A 55 19.98 -15.00 -3.79
CA LEU A 55 18.81 -15.36 -4.60
C LEU A 55 17.50 -15.29 -3.81
N HIS A 56 17.53 -15.77 -2.55
CA HIS A 56 16.32 -15.77 -1.70
C HIS A 56 15.73 -14.37 -1.56
N ARG A 57 16.55 -13.36 -1.22
CA ARG A 57 16.08 -11.97 -1.06
C ARG A 57 15.63 -11.34 -2.38
N LYS A 58 16.25 -11.71 -3.51
CA LYS A 58 15.79 -11.29 -4.85
C LYS A 58 14.39 -11.82 -5.16
N LEU A 59 14.13 -13.10 -4.85
CA LEU A 59 12.82 -13.71 -5.07
C LEU A 59 11.75 -13.12 -4.15
N THR A 60 12.10 -12.82 -2.90
CA THR A 60 11.18 -12.15 -1.96
C THR A 60 10.82 -10.74 -2.44
N ALA A 61 11.82 -9.94 -2.85
CA ALA A 61 11.59 -8.61 -3.40
C ALA A 61 10.74 -8.65 -4.68
N LEU A 62 10.96 -9.65 -5.55
CA LEU A 62 10.14 -9.86 -6.74
C LEU A 62 8.68 -10.18 -6.38
N ALA A 63 8.46 -11.11 -5.43
CA ALA A 63 7.13 -11.48 -4.98
C ALA A 63 6.39 -10.25 -4.40
N LYS A 64 7.05 -9.51 -3.50
CA LYS A 64 6.49 -8.27 -2.95
C LYS A 64 6.15 -7.27 -4.05
N THR A 65 7.06 -7.00 -5.00
CA THR A 65 6.78 -6.11 -6.14
C THR A 65 5.52 -6.53 -6.91
N GLN A 66 5.33 -7.84 -7.14
CA GLN A 66 4.15 -8.36 -7.83
C GLN A 66 2.87 -8.14 -7.02
N ASP A 67 2.92 -8.33 -5.69
CA ASP A 67 1.79 -8.10 -4.82
C ASP A 67 1.40 -6.62 -4.81
N GLU A 68 2.34 -5.69 -4.60
CA GLU A 68 2.11 -4.23 -4.59
C GLU A 68 1.44 -3.74 -5.90
N ILE A 69 1.98 -4.15 -7.05
CA ILE A 69 1.39 -3.82 -8.36
C ILE A 69 0.01 -4.47 -8.52
N GLY A 70 -0.17 -5.70 -8.04
CA GLY A 70 -1.45 -6.40 -8.03
C GLY A 70 -2.49 -5.69 -7.17
N HIS A 71 -2.12 -5.21 -5.98
CA HIS A 71 -2.97 -4.42 -5.09
C HIS A 71 -3.42 -3.13 -5.79
N ALA A 72 -2.48 -2.38 -6.37
CA ALA A 72 -2.79 -1.16 -7.11
C ALA A 72 -3.83 -1.41 -8.21
N HIS A 73 -3.65 -2.47 -9.02
CA HIS A 73 -4.60 -2.81 -10.08
C HIS A 73 -5.99 -3.15 -9.55
N LEU A 74 -6.09 -3.91 -8.46
CA LEU A 74 -7.38 -4.24 -7.84
C LEU A 74 -8.06 -2.97 -7.29
N LEU A 75 -7.29 -2.08 -6.67
CA LEU A 75 -7.81 -0.82 -6.13
C LEU A 75 -8.27 0.12 -7.24
N TYR A 76 -7.53 0.25 -8.34
CA TYR A 76 -7.99 1.02 -9.51
C TYR A 76 -9.27 0.46 -10.12
N MET A 77 -9.47 -0.87 -10.12
CA MET A 77 -10.71 -1.46 -10.61
C MET A 77 -11.93 -0.98 -9.80
N ILE A 78 -11.86 -1.10 -8.48
CA ILE A 78 -12.98 -0.69 -7.61
C ILE A 78 -13.15 0.83 -7.49
N ALA A 79 -12.09 1.61 -7.72
CA ALA A 79 -12.20 3.06 -7.84
C ALA A 79 -12.95 3.46 -9.12
N ALA A 80 -12.67 2.76 -10.24
CA ALA A 80 -13.36 2.99 -11.51
C ALA A 80 -14.86 2.65 -11.45
N ASP A 81 -15.27 1.69 -10.62
CA ASP A 81 -16.68 1.35 -10.39
C ASP A 81 -17.50 2.53 -9.82
N LEU A 82 -16.84 3.51 -9.21
CA LEU A 82 -17.46 4.75 -8.75
C LEU A 82 -17.74 5.77 -9.88
N GLN A 83 -17.31 5.49 -11.12
CA GLN A 83 -17.59 6.26 -12.33
C GLN A 83 -17.15 7.75 -12.28
N ILE A 84 -16.04 8.02 -11.60
CA ILE A 84 -15.42 9.36 -11.54
C ILE A 84 -14.29 9.46 -12.55
N LYS A 85 -13.40 8.45 -12.59
CA LYS A 85 -12.32 8.28 -13.56
C LYS A 85 -12.22 6.81 -13.97
N THR A 86 -11.77 6.56 -15.18
CA THR A 86 -11.36 5.23 -15.63
C THR A 86 -10.02 4.83 -15.01
N ARG A 87 -9.68 3.55 -15.06
CA ARG A 87 -8.36 3.05 -14.63
C ARG A 87 -7.22 3.74 -15.39
N GLU A 88 -7.39 3.88 -16.69
CA GLU A 88 -6.43 4.50 -17.58
C GLU A 88 -6.19 5.97 -17.22
N GLU A 89 -7.25 6.72 -16.93
CA GLU A 89 -7.14 8.12 -16.47
C GLU A 89 -6.39 8.22 -15.14
N MET A 90 -6.68 7.37 -14.17
CA MET A 90 -5.97 7.36 -12.88
C MET A 90 -4.48 7.04 -13.05
N MET A 91 -4.14 6.06 -13.89
CA MET A 91 -2.75 5.71 -14.17
C MET A 91 -2.00 6.81 -14.93
N VAL A 92 -2.65 7.46 -15.90
CA VAL A 92 -2.08 8.61 -16.61
C VAL A 92 -1.86 9.77 -15.65
N ASP A 93 -2.81 10.06 -14.77
CA ASP A 93 -2.68 11.11 -13.76
C ASP A 93 -1.50 10.86 -12.80
N LEU A 94 -1.28 9.59 -12.41
CA LEU A 94 -0.12 9.22 -11.60
C LEU A 94 1.19 9.45 -12.36
N LEU A 95 1.30 8.95 -13.59
CA LEU A 95 2.52 9.06 -14.40
C LEU A 95 2.88 10.50 -14.76
N GLU A 96 1.89 11.35 -14.91
CA GLU A 96 2.06 12.78 -15.22
C GLU A 96 2.15 13.67 -13.96
N GLY A 97 2.11 13.08 -12.77
CA GLY A 97 2.23 13.81 -11.50
C GLY A 97 1.02 14.70 -11.17
N ARG A 98 -0.16 14.37 -11.70
CA ARG A 98 -1.39 15.12 -11.45
C ARG A 98 -2.20 14.61 -10.26
N THR A 99 -1.77 13.56 -9.62
CA THR A 99 -2.42 12.96 -8.47
C THR A 99 -1.44 12.73 -7.33
N HIS A 100 -1.95 12.31 -6.18
CA HIS A 100 -1.15 12.13 -4.97
C HIS A 100 -0.95 10.65 -4.65
N PHE A 101 0.17 10.36 -3.98
CA PHE A 101 0.49 9.09 -3.34
C PHE A 101 1.16 9.40 -1.99
N HIS A 102 1.39 8.37 -1.18
CA HIS A 102 1.98 8.56 0.14
C HIS A 102 3.36 9.21 0.05
N ASN A 103 3.60 10.24 0.86
CA ASN A 103 4.78 11.09 0.77
C ASN A 103 6.12 10.36 0.99
N VAL A 104 6.12 9.21 1.66
CA VAL A 104 7.33 8.40 1.86
C VAL A 104 7.99 8.03 0.52
N PHE A 105 7.21 7.82 -0.54
CA PHE A 105 7.72 7.45 -1.86
C PHE A 105 8.31 8.63 -2.67
N HIS A 106 8.33 9.84 -2.13
CA HIS A 106 9.10 10.95 -2.68
C HIS A 106 10.57 10.93 -2.24
N TYR A 107 10.90 10.15 -1.21
CA TYR A 107 12.27 10.00 -0.72
C TYR A 107 12.97 8.85 -1.42
N ARG A 108 14.25 9.09 -1.76
CA ARG A 108 15.07 8.07 -2.39
C ARG A 108 15.58 7.07 -1.36
N VAL A 109 15.54 5.82 -1.72
CA VAL A 109 16.16 4.71 -0.97
C VAL A 109 17.58 4.54 -1.51
N HIS A 110 18.60 4.84 -0.69
CA HIS A 110 20.00 4.89 -1.12
C HIS A 110 20.78 3.62 -0.83
N SER A 111 20.38 2.88 0.20
CA SER A 111 21.09 1.70 0.67
C SER A 111 20.14 0.51 0.86
N TRP A 112 20.73 -0.70 0.96
CA TRP A 112 19.95 -1.89 1.30
C TRP A 112 19.32 -1.79 2.70
N THR A 113 19.99 -1.14 3.64
CA THR A 113 19.46 -0.90 4.98
C THR A 113 18.30 0.09 4.98
N ASP A 114 18.33 1.13 4.13
CA ASP A 114 17.17 2.00 3.94
C ASP A 114 15.98 1.21 3.37
N GLN A 115 16.24 0.31 2.40
CA GLN A 115 15.20 -0.56 1.86
C GLN A 115 14.60 -1.47 2.94
N ILE A 116 15.41 -2.01 3.85
CA ILE A 116 14.93 -2.80 4.99
C ILE A 116 14.08 -1.93 5.93
N ALA A 117 14.53 -0.71 6.23
CA ALA A 117 13.79 0.21 7.09
C ALA A 117 12.41 0.55 6.48
N VAL A 118 12.36 0.85 5.19
CA VAL A 118 11.10 1.09 4.46
C VAL A 118 10.22 -0.17 4.51
N ALA A 119 10.76 -1.34 4.15
CA ALA A 119 10.02 -2.61 4.09
C ALA A 119 9.46 -3.05 5.45
N TYR A 120 9.99 -2.57 6.57
CA TYR A 120 9.43 -2.86 7.89
C TYR A 120 8.54 -1.74 8.41
N LEU A 121 9.05 -0.52 8.47
CA LEU A 121 8.36 0.58 9.13
C LEU A 121 7.15 1.07 8.34
N VAL A 122 7.27 1.15 7.01
CA VAL A 122 6.17 1.59 6.15
C VAL A 122 5.11 0.51 6.05
N ASP A 123 5.50 -0.76 5.84
CA ASP A 123 4.55 -1.87 5.78
C ASP A 123 3.82 -2.08 7.12
N ALA A 124 4.50 -1.93 8.26
CA ALA A 124 3.85 -2.00 9.57
C ALA A 124 2.81 -0.88 9.76
N ALA A 125 3.14 0.35 9.36
CA ALA A 125 2.22 1.48 9.41
C ALA A 125 1.04 1.30 8.43
N ALA A 126 1.32 0.84 7.20
CA ALA A 126 0.30 0.53 6.20
C ALA A 126 -0.66 -0.55 6.70
N LEU A 127 -0.13 -1.66 7.22
CA LEU A 127 -0.93 -2.77 7.76
C LEU A 127 -1.85 -2.29 8.91
N ALA A 128 -1.34 -1.49 9.84
CA ALA A 128 -2.13 -0.95 10.95
C ALA A 128 -3.27 -0.05 10.44
N SER A 129 -2.98 0.81 9.47
CA SER A 129 -3.94 1.69 8.82
C SER A 129 -5.01 0.91 8.04
N GLN A 130 -4.59 -0.04 7.21
CA GLN A 130 -5.47 -0.87 6.39
C GLN A 130 -6.40 -1.73 7.26
N GLN A 131 -5.91 -2.25 8.39
CA GLN A 131 -6.76 -2.96 9.36
C GLN A 131 -7.81 -2.06 10.01
N ALA A 132 -7.46 -0.81 10.32
CA ALA A 132 -8.42 0.16 10.84
C ALA A 132 -9.48 0.52 9.80
N VAL A 133 -9.08 0.73 8.55
CA VAL A 133 -9.99 0.96 7.42
C VAL A 133 -10.89 -0.25 7.19
N PHE A 134 -10.37 -1.46 7.18
CA PHE A 134 -11.13 -2.70 7.00
C PHE A 134 -12.27 -2.83 8.03
N ARG A 135 -12.00 -2.50 9.29
CA ARG A 135 -13.03 -2.57 10.35
C ARG A 135 -14.14 -1.56 10.15
N ASN A 136 -13.83 -0.36 9.65
CA ASN A 136 -14.73 0.78 9.62
C ASN A 136 -15.26 1.14 8.21
N CYS A 137 -14.76 0.50 7.15
CA CYS A 137 -15.15 0.81 5.79
C CYS A 137 -16.57 0.36 5.49
N SER A 138 -17.37 1.27 4.95
CA SER A 138 -18.73 1.00 4.50
C SER A 138 -18.83 0.67 2.99
N TYR A 139 -17.77 0.91 2.18
CA TYR A 139 -17.76 0.55 0.76
C TYR A 139 -17.36 -0.92 0.59
N GLY A 140 -18.32 -1.74 0.18
CA GLY A 140 -18.20 -3.20 0.12
C GLY A 140 -17.04 -3.71 -0.74
N PRO A 141 -16.85 -3.22 -2.00
CA PRO A 141 -15.73 -3.63 -2.84
C PRO A 141 -14.38 -3.39 -2.19
N TYR A 142 -14.17 -2.23 -1.57
CA TYR A 142 -12.91 -1.92 -0.90
C TYR A 142 -12.66 -2.82 0.31
N LYS A 143 -13.68 -3.05 1.13
CA LYS A 143 -13.58 -3.96 2.26
C LYS A 143 -13.22 -5.40 1.85
N ARG A 144 -13.74 -5.87 0.71
CA ARG A 144 -13.41 -7.22 0.19
C ARG A 144 -11.95 -7.31 -0.27
N ILE A 145 -11.44 -6.30 -0.96
CA ILE A 145 -10.04 -6.25 -1.41
C ILE A 145 -9.09 -6.12 -0.23
N LEU A 146 -9.39 -5.27 0.75
CA LEU A 146 -8.57 -5.11 1.94
C LEU A 146 -8.33 -6.41 2.70
N ARG A 147 -9.28 -7.36 2.69
CA ARG A 147 -9.07 -8.68 3.31
C ARG A 147 -7.87 -9.40 2.70
N ARG A 148 -7.70 -9.32 1.38
CA ARG A 148 -6.58 -9.91 0.67
C ARG A 148 -5.31 -9.12 0.92
N VAL A 149 -5.34 -7.82 0.69
CA VAL A 149 -4.20 -6.91 0.87
C VAL A 149 -3.59 -7.09 2.27
N ILE A 150 -4.39 -7.02 3.34
CA ILE A 150 -3.95 -7.20 4.73
C ILE A 150 -3.24 -8.55 4.95
N ALA A 151 -3.67 -9.62 4.29
CA ALA A 151 -3.03 -10.93 4.43
C ALA A 151 -1.63 -10.95 3.78
N GLU A 152 -1.50 -10.34 2.61
CA GLU A 152 -0.24 -10.23 1.85
C GLU A 152 0.71 -9.23 2.53
N GLU A 153 0.22 -8.09 3.01
CA GLU A 153 0.98 -7.12 3.81
C GLU A 153 1.56 -7.71 5.10
N GLY A 154 0.85 -8.63 5.73
CA GLY A 154 1.37 -9.37 6.89
C GLY A 154 2.61 -10.21 6.57
N PHE A 155 2.77 -10.66 5.33
CA PHE A 155 3.97 -11.33 4.84
C PHE A 155 5.09 -10.30 4.58
N HIS A 156 4.78 -9.19 3.93
CA HIS A 156 5.73 -8.11 3.64
C HIS A 156 6.37 -7.58 4.92
N MET A 157 5.55 -7.22 5.91
CA MET A 157 6.02 -6.73 7.21
C MET A 157 6.93 -7.74 7.91
N ARG A 158 6.56 -9.04 7.96
CA ARG A 158 7.40 -10.07 8.59
C ARG A 158 8.74 -10.24 7.90
N ASN A 159 8.78 -10.15 6.56
CA ASN A 159 10.02 -10.20 5.82
C ASN A 159 10.92 -8.99 6.14
N GLY A 160 10.34 -7.79 6.25
CA GLY A 160 11.05 -6.58 6.69
C GLY A 160 11.61 -6.73 8.12
N GLU A 161 10.80 -7.21 9.05
CA GLU A 161 11.20 -7.49 10.43
C GLU A 161 12.36 -8.48 10.50
N GLU A 162 12.28 -9.60 9.79
CA GLU A 162 13.35 -10.60 9.74
C GLU A 162 14.67 -10.00 9.25
N MET A 163 14.63 -9.21 8.17
CA MET A 163 15.82 -8.55 7.64
C MET A 163 16.39 -7.54 8.63
N MET A 164 15.54 -6.75 9.28
CA MET A 164 15.96 -5.79 10.30
C MET A 164 16.63 -6.47 11.49
N LEU A 165 16.06 -7.57 11.99
CA LEU A 165 16.63 -8.36 13.08
C LEU A 165 17.98 -8.99 12.69
N LEU A 166 18.12 -9.50 11.47
CA LEU A 166 19.39 -10.02 10.96
C LEU A 166 20.49 -8.94 10.96
N MET A 167 20.16 -7.71 10.57
CA MET A 167 21.11 -6.60 10.59
C MET A 167 21.43 -6.15 12.02
N ALA A 168 20.42 -6.05 12.86
CA ALA A 168 20.57 -5.63 14.26
C ALA A 168 21.41 -6.61 15.11
N HIS A 169 21.30 -7.91 14.83
CA HIS A 169 22.05 -8.98 15.53
C HIS A 169 23.30 -9.42 14.76
N GLY A 170 23.62 -8.79 13.64
CA GLY A 170 24.77 -9.11 12.80
C GLY A 170 26.09 -8.56 13.34
N THR A 171 27.01 -8.23 12.45
CA THR A 171 28.26 -7.59 12.80
C THR A 171 28.02 -6.16 13.31
N ARG A 172 28.99 -5.59 14.02
CA ARG A 172 28.94 -4.20 14.46
C ARG A 172 28.64 -3.24 13.30
N THR A 173 29.28 -3.44 12.16
CA THR A 173 29.05 -2.61 10.95
C THR A 173 27.61 -2.73 10.46
N GLN A 174 27.04 -3.93 10.43
CA GLN A 174 25.63 -4.12 10.03
C GLN A 174 24.67 -3.42 11.00
N HIS A 175 24.91 -3.53 12.29
CA HIS A 175 24.11 -2.82 13.29
C HIS A 175 24.20 -1.30 13.12
N GLU A 176 25.41 -0.74 12.94
CA GLU A 176 25.62 0.69 12.71
C GLU A 176 24.92 1.18 11.44
N MET A 177 25.01 0.45 10.32
CA MET A 177 24.31 0.76 9.07
C MET A 177 22.78 0.75 9.25
N MET A 178 22.23 -0.22 9.97
CA MET A 178 20.80 -0.29 10.23
C MET A 178 20.32 0.87 11.10
N GLN A 179 21.10 1.22 12.14
CA GLN A 179 20.80 2.34 13.01
C GLN A 179 20.81 3.68 12.26
N GLU A 180 21.73 3.86 11.31
CA GLU A 180 21.78 5.05 10.44
C GLU A 180 20.52 5.17 9.58
N SER A 181 20.03 4.08 9.03
CA SER A 181 18.83 4.07 8.18
C SER A 181 17.51 4.29 8.97
N ILE A 182 17.52 4.11 10.28
CA ILE A 182 16.34 4.35 11.14
C ILE A 182 16.27 5.79 11.63
N ASN A 183 17.43 6.47 11.77
CA ASN A 183 17.51 7.85 12.26
C ASN A 183 17.10 8.89 11.21
#